data_e9a04eb17d9df3546b398b55f043f981
#
_entry.id   e9a04eb17d9df3546b398b55f043f981
#
_cell.length_a   1.000
_cell.length_b   1.000
_cell.length_c   1.000
_cell.angle_alpha   90.00
_cell.angle_beta   90.00
_cell.angle_gamma   90.00
#
_symmetry.space_group_name_H-M   'P 1'
#
loop_
_entity.id
_entity.type
_entity.pdbx_description
1 polymer ?
#
loop_
_entity_poly.entity_id
_entity_poly.type
_entity_poly.pdbx_seq_one_letter_code
_entity_poly.pdbx_strand_id
1 'polypeptide(L)'
;MRIGPPPPGVGRAPRRLLRLLLALTLVTTTYGCRAVVTPPGAPTPWPPGQARHWRWQWQLTGPLDTTVEADVFLLDPVRTTSTETAALRGRDRRLVCQVGVGAYARTDPDADRYPADVGGAAGRSPGTRWVDVRRWDVLEPILADRLRLCRGKGFGAVALADADGYAHPTGFDLDFDDQLRFNRRVAALARSLELSPGLLGDVPQVTALAPDFDFAVDEECVRLRQCAKLLPFADAGKPVFHVEYTGDPDEFCVTTLGYGFASIQKRRALDAWRDACPDAPPAPGRIGTGGD
;
A
#
# COMPACT_ATOMS: atom_id res chain seq x y z
N MET A 1 33.09 86.33 43.15
CA MET A 1 32.47 87.08 44.22
C MET A 1 30.97 86.96 44.19
N ARG A 2 30.39 86.32 45.04
CA ARG A 2 29.03 86.10 45.51
C ARG A 2 28.75 84.62 45.67
N ILE A 3 28.69 84.27 46.91
CA ILE A 3 28.38 82.99 47.50
C ILE A 3 26.84 82.89 47.53
N GLY A 4 26.32 81.79 46.99
CA GLY A 4 24.91 81.40 47.07
C GLY A 4 24.70 80.26 48.08
N PRO A 5 23.53 80.15 48.73
CA PRO A 5 23.32 79.36 49.92
C PRO A 5 23.05 77.83 49.61
N PRO A 6 23.15 76.98 50.66
CA PRO A 6 23.07 75.51 50.51
C PRO A 6 21.61 75.00 50.42
N PRO A 7 21.42 73.76 49.92
CA PRO A 7 20.10 73.16 49.78
C PRO A 7 19.56 72.55 51.09
N PRO A 8 18.26 72.38 51.22
CA PRO A 8 17.63 71.77 52.41
C PRO A 8 17.51 70.28 52.37
N GLY A 9 17.47 69.77 53.50
CA GLY A 9 17.33 68.48 54.14
C GLY A 9 16.68 67.26 53.43
N VAL A 10 17.33 66.15 53.70
CA VAL A 10 16.95 64.81 53.36
C VAL A 10 15.87 64.26 54.30
N GLY A 11 14.67 64.05 53.78
CA GLY A 11 13.62 63.31 54.47
C GLY A 11 13.78 61.81 54.39
N ARG A 12 13.92 61.17 55.54
CA ARG A 12 13.90 59.71 55.65
C ARG A 12 12.48 59.19 55.50
N ALA A 13 12.19 58.33 54.49
CA ALA A 13 10.98 57.53 54.39
C ALA A 13 11.22 56.06 54.77
N PRO A 14 10.26 55.34 55.36
CA PRO A 14 10.48 54.04 56.00
C PRO A 14 10.50 52.90 55.00
N ARG A 15 11.38 51.93 55.27
CA ARG A 15 11.49 50.67 54.60
C ARG A 15 10.22 49.84 54.78
N ARG A 16 9.37 49.73 53.71
CA ARG A 16 8.37 48.69 53.64
C ARG A 16 8.96 47.55 52.85
N LEU A 17 9.11 46.41 53.51
CA LEU A 17 9.45 45.09 52.84
C LEU A 17 8.31 44.70 51.90
N LEU A 18 8.58 44.77 50.62
CA LEU A 18 7.70 44.16 49.59
C LEU A 18 8.16 42.73 49.35
N ARG A 19 7.45 41.78 49.97
CA ARG A 19 7.63 40.35 49.66
C ARG A 19 7.03 40.07 48.26
N LEU A 20 7.88 39.94 47.25
CA LEU A 20 7.48 39.39 45.96
C LEU A 20 7.30 37.88 46.13
N LEU A 21 6.06 37.41 46.15
CA LEU A 21 5.71 36.02 45.94
C LEU A 21 5.83 35.74 44.45
N LEU A 22 6.93 35.07 44.03
CA LEU A 22 7.09 34.48 42.68
C LEU A 22 6.18 33.25 42.64
N ALA A 23 4.98 33.38 42.06
CA ALA A 23 4.14 32.24 41.70
C ALA A 23 4.73 31.58 40.43
N LEU A 24 5.48 30.50 40.62
CA LEU A 24 5.97 29.65 39.53
C LEU A 24 4.79 28.81 39.03
N THR A 25 4.09 29.27 38.00
CA THR A 25 3.08 28.48 37.30
C THR A 25 3.80 27.44 36.44
N LEU A 26 3.85 26.21 36.93
CA LEU A 26 4.26 25.03 36.15
C LEU A 26 3.19 24.80 35.06
N VAL A 27 3.45 25.24 33.83
CA VAL A 27 2.66 24.82 32.67
C VAL A 27 3.10 23.41 32.31
N THR A 28 2.40 22.41 32.85
CA THR A 28 2.51 21.04 32.41
C THR A 28 1.84 20.92 31.02
N THR A 29 2.62 21.01 29.94
CA THR A 29 2.18 20.62 28.61
C THR A 29 2.00 19.12 28.60
N THR A 30 0.79 18.64 28.85
CA THR A 30 0.39 17.28 28.57
C THR A 30 0.38 17.12 27.05
N TYR A 31 1.43 16.52 26.49
CA TYR A 31 1.37 15.92 25.17
C TYR A 31 0.36 14.78 25.22
N GLY A 32 -0.90 15.10 25.01
CA GLY A 32 -1.92 14.12 24.78
C GLY A 32 -1.64 13.42 23.45
N CYS A 33 -1.23 12.15 23.48
CA CYS A 33 -1.36 11.29 22.31
C CYS A 33 -2.84 11.33 21.89
N ARG A 34 -3.17 12.17 20.91
CA ARG A 34 -4.45 12.08 20.23
C ARG A 34 -4.44 10.74 19.50
N ALA A 35 -5.09 9.74 20.09
CA ALA A 35 -5.47 8.56 19.35
C ALA A 35 -6.24 9.07 18.12
N VAL A 36 -5.73 8.76 16.93
CA VAL A 36 -6.46 9.01 15.68
C VAL A 36 -7.69 8.10 15.76
N VAL A 37 -8.82 8.69 16.15
CA VAL A 37 -10.10 7.96 16.13
C VAL A 37 -10.48 7.82 14.66
N THR A 38 -10.18 6.67 14.08
CA THR A 38 -10.65 6.31 12.75
C THR A 38 -12.17 6.21 12.82
N PRO A 39 -12.93 6.91 11.94
CA PRO A 39 -14.38 6.81 11.94
C PRO A 39 -14.82 5.35 11.82
N PRO A 40 -15.89 4.91 12.50
CA PRO A 40 -16.43 3.56 12.35
C PRO A 40 -16.70 3.27 10.88
N GLY A 41 -16.07 2.23 10.33
CA GLY A 41 -16.24 1.82 8.94
C GLY A 41 -15.19 2.34 7.94
N ALA A 42 -14.27 3.22 8.34
CA ALA A 42 -13.14 3.57 7.47
C ALA A 42 -12.19 2.37 7.30
N PRO A 43 -11.71 2.08 6.06
CA PRO A 43 -10.72 1.01 5.86
C PRO A 43 -9.44 1.33 6.64
N THR A 44 -8.92 0.34 7.34
CA THR A 44 -7.66 0.49 8.08
C THR A 44 -6.50 0.26 7.12
N PRO A 45 -5.52 1.18 7.02
CA PRO A 45 -4.29 0.93 6.29
C PRO A 45 -3.59 -0.33 6.80
N TRP A 46 -2.87 -1.02 5.94
CA TRP A 46 -2.20 -2.26 6.31
C TRP A 46 -1.09 -1.99 7.31
N PRO A 47 -1.08 -2.66 8.48
CA PRO A 47 0.02 -2.49 9.41
C PRO A 47 1.27 -3.19 8.86
N PRO A 48 2.42 -2.51 8.80
CA PRO A 48 3.69 -3.15 8.51
C PRO A 48 3.97 -4.26 9.52
N GLY A 49 4.47 -5.40 9.06
CA GLY A 49 5.02 -6.44 9.95
C GLY A 49 4.06 -7.50 10.49
N GLN A 50 2.74 -7.39 10.33
CA GLN A 50 1.78 -8.40 10.84
C GLN A 50 1.28 -9.40 9.79
N ALA A 51 1.73 -9.28 8.55
CA ALA A 51 1.05 -9.87 7.40
C ALA A 51 1.65 -11.20 6.89
N ARG A 52 2.66 -11.76 7.53
CA ARG A 52 3.36 -12.97 7.04
C ARG A 52 2.51 -14.25 7.01
N HIS A 53 1.33 -14.24 7.64
CA HIS A 53 0.48 -15.43 7.79
C HIS A 53 -0.93 -15.22 7.28
N TRP A 54 -1.16 -14.20 6.46
CA TRP A 54 -2.51 -13.96 5.96
C TRP A 54 -2.85 -14.91 4.83
N ARG A 55 -3.93 -15.65 5.00
CA ARG A 55 -4.59 -16.39 3.93
C ARG A 55 -5.24 -15.39 2.99
N TRP A 56 -5.19 -15.63 1.70
CA TRP A 56 -5.73 -14.69 0.73
C TRP A 56 -6.55 -15.35 -0.36
N GLN A 57 -7.40 -14.57 -0.99
CA GLN A 57 -8.18 -14.93 -2.16
C GLN A 57 -8.00 -13.86 -3.23
N TRP A 58 -7.83 -14.28 -4.46
CA TRP A 58 -7.84 -13.43 -5.63
C TRP A 58 -9.03 -13.81 -6.51
N GLN A 59 -10.05 -12.93 -6.61
CA GLN A 59 -11.21 -13.20 -7.43
C GLN A 59 -11.62 -11.96 -8.22
N LEU A 60 -11.53 -12.07 -9.56
CA LEU A 60 -11.89 -10.99 -10.48
C LEU A 60 -13.12 -11.33 -11.32
N THR A 61 -13.52 -12.61 -11.38
CA THR A 61 -14.62 -13.07 -12.23
C THR A 61 -15.63 -13.92 -11.46
N GLY A 62 -16.84 -14.04 -12.05
CA GLY A 62 -17.95 -14.78 -11.43
C GLY A 62 -18.59 -14.06 -10.25
N PRO A 63 -19.61 -14.66 -9.62
CA PRO A 63 -20.18 -14.18 -8.38
C PRO A 63 -19.15 -14.26 -7.25
N LEU A 64 -19.05 -13.18 -6.44
CA LEU A 64 -18.10 -13.15 -5.34
C LEU A 64 -18.47 -14.18 -4.28
N ASP A 65 -17.52 -15.09 -3.98
CA ASP A 65 -17.67 -16.03 -2.88
C ASP A 65 -17.13 -15.42 -1.57
N THR A 66 -18.03 -14.94 -0.75
CA THR A 66 -17.72 -14.36 0.56
C THR A 66 -17.53 -15.40 1.66
N THR A 67 -17.73 -16.69 1.37
CA THR A 67 -17.59 -17.79 2.36
C THR A 67 -16.17 -18.33 2.45
N VAL A 68 -15.32 -17.96 1.50
CA VAL A 68 -13.91 -18.38 1.46
C VAL A 68 -13.20 -17.94 2.75
N GLU A 69 -12.55 -18.89 3.41
CA GLU A 69 -11.73 -18.64 4.59
C GLU A 69 -10.41 -17.97 4.22
N ALA A 70 -10.45 -16.65 4.04
CA ALA A 70 -9.30 -15.81 3.74
C ALA A 70 -9.32 -14.52 4.56
N ASP A 71 -8.16 -14.04 4.94
CA ASP A 71 -8.00 -12.79 5.69
C ASP A 71 -7.93 -11.58 4.74
N VAL A 72 -7.50 -11.82 3.50
CA VAL A 72 -7.31 -10.81 2.46
C VAL A 72 -8.05 -11.22 1.19
N PHE A 73 -8.80 -10.28 0.61
CA PHE A 73 -9.47 -10.45 -0.68
C PHE A 73 -8.96 -9.41 -1.67
N LEU A 74 -8.38 -9.87 -2.79
CA LEU A 74 -8.02 -9.05 -3.92
C LEU A 74 -9.13 -9.13 -4.97
N LEU A 75 -9.77 -7.99 -5.26
CA LEU A 75 -11.02 -7.91 -6.01
C LEU A 75 -11.00 -6.82 -7.08
N ASP A 76 -11.86 -6.98 -8.08
CA ASP A 76 -12.13 -5.95 -9.09
C ASP A 76 -13.08 -4.89 -8.51
N PRO A 77 -12.68 -3.60 -8.43
CA PRO A 77 -13.51 -2.54 -7.87
C PRO A 77 -14.74 -2.19 -8.70
N VAL A 78 -14.70 -2.45 -10.01
CA VAL A 78 -15.86 -2.16 -10.89
C VAL A 78 -16.96 -3.19 -10.68
N ARG A 79 -16.58 -4.46 -10.56
CA ARG A 79 -17.51 -5.57 -10.40
C ARG A 79 -18.01 -5.75 -8.97
N THR A 80 -17.18 -5.45 -7.97
CA THR A 80 -17.53 -5.63 -6.56
C THR A 80 -18.40 -4.49 -6.06
N THR A 81 -19.52 -4.80 -5.45
CA THR A 81 -20.46 -3.82 -4.90
C THR A 81 -20.04 -3.33 -3.51
N SER A 82 -20.54 -2.16 -3.10
CA SER A 82 -20.29 -1.65 -1.73
C SER A 82 -20.95 -2.54 -0.66
N THR A 83 -22.01 -3.27 -0.98
CA THR A 83 -22.65 -4.24 -0.08
C THR A 83 -21.73 -5.42 0.17
N GLU A 84 -21.11 -5.98 -0.88
CA GLU A 84 -20.17 -7.10 -0.76
C GLU A 84 -18.92 -6.70 0.04
N THR A 85 -18.35 -5.53 -0.24
CA THR A 85 -17.19 -5.03 0.51
C THR A 85 -17.54 -4.80 1.99
N ALA A 86 -18.73 -4.26 2.29
CA ALA A 86 -19.18 -4.07 3.66
C ALA A 86 -19.38 -5.42 4.39
N ALA A 87 -19.92 -6.42 3.71
CA ALA A 87 -20.11 -7.76 4.28
C ALA A 87 -18.78 -8.44 4.61
N LEU A 88 -17.77 -8.33 3.75
CA LEU A 88 -16.42 -8.85 4.01
C LEU A 88 -15.76 -8.12 5.18
N ARG A 89 -15.82 -6.78 5.19
CA ARG A 89 -15.25 -5.98 6.29
C ARG A 89 -15.93 -6.24 7.63
N GLY A 90 -17.23 -6.49 7.63
CA GLY A 90 -17.97 -6.89 8.83
C GLY A 90 -17.51 -8.22 9.42
N ARG A 91 -16.69 -8.99 8.69
CA ARG A 91 -16.01 -10.22 9.12
C ARG A 91 -14.51 -10.01 9.30
N ASP A 92 -14.05 -8.79 9.51
CA ASP A 92 -12.64 -8.39 9.65
C ASP A 92 -11.74 -8.77 8.45
N ARG A 93 -12.33 -8.95 7.24
CA ARG A 93 -11.56 -9.23 6.03
C ARG A 93 -10.93 -7.93 5.50
N ARG A 94 -9.69 -8.02 5.05
CA ARG A 94 -8.95 -6.93 4.42
C ARG A 94 -9.19 -6.95 2.92
N LEU A 95 -9.42 -5.79 2.35
CA LEU A 95 -9.79 -5.68 0.94
C LEU A 95 -8.70 -4.96 0.16
N VAL A 96 -8.25 -5.60 -0.90
CA VAL A 96 -7.31 -5.08 -1.89
C VAL A 96 -8.06 -4.88 -3.19
N CYS A 97 -7.98 -3.68 -3.73
CA CYS A 97 -8.53 -3.30 -5.01
C CYS A 97 -7.48 -3.54 -6.10
N GLN A 98 -7.79 -4.27 -7.17
CA GLN A 98 -6.88 -4.34 -8.31
C GLN A 98 -7.15 -3.19 -9.28
N VAL A 99 -6.10 -2.46 -9.64
CA VAL A 99 -6.17 -1.36 -10.61
C VAL A 99 -5.07 -1.51 -11.66
N GLY A 100 -5.44 -1.62 -12.91
CA GLY A 100 -4.51 -1.47 -14.03
C GLY A 100 -4.02 -0.04 -14.10
N VAL A 101 -2.71 0.16 -13.99
CA VAL A 101 -2.08 1.50 -14.00
C VAL A 101 -1.29 1.77 -15.26
N GLY A 102 -0.69 0.74 -15.86
CA GLY A 102 0.08 0.83 -17.11
C GLY A 102 -0.70 0.42 -18.37
N ALA A 103 -1.95 -0.04 -18.19
CA ALA A 103 -2.82 -0.40 -19.29
C ALA A 103 -4.28 -0.08 -18.94
N TYR A 104 -5.13 0.02 -19.97
CA TYR A 104 -6.57 0.19 -19.84
C TYR A 104 -7.33 -0.67 -20.83
N ALA A 105 -8.53 -1.11 -20.48
CA ALA A 105 -9.44 -1.79 -21.41
C ALA A 105 -10.37 -0.78 -22.09
N ARG A 106 -10.74 -1.04 -23.35
CA ARG A 106 -11.72 -0.20 -24.05
C ARG A 106 -13.11 -0.25 -23.43
N THR A 107 -13.36 -1.25 -22.60
CA THR A 107 -14.60 -1.45 -21.85
C THR A 107 -14.58 -0.81 -20.46
N ASP A 108 -13.43 -0.23 -20.05
CA ASP A 108 -13.35 0.48 -18.78
C ASP A 108 -14.28 1.72 -18.81
N PRO A 109 -14.93 2.06 -17.70
CA PRO A 109 -15.86 3.20 -17.63
C PRO A 109 -15.20 4.55 -17.96
N ASP A 110 -13.89 4.64 -17.89
CA ASP A 110 -13.07 5.83 -18.12
C ASP A 110 -12.17 5.73 -19.37
N ALA A 111 -12.44 4.77 -20.25
CA ALA A 111 -11.62 4.51 -21.44
C ALA A 111 -11.53 5.72 -22.40
N ASP A 112 -12.56 6.54 -22.47
CA ASP A 112 -12.64 7.75 -23.29
C ASP A 112 -11.77 8.90 -22.78
N ARG A 113 -11.26 8.80 -21.56
CA ARG A 113 -10.33 9.78 -20.96
C ARG A 113 -8.88 9.60 -21.41
N TYR A 114 -8.56 8.48 -22.07
CA TYR A 114 -7.21 8.22 -22.59
C TYR A 114 -7.09 8.79 -24.01
N PRO A 115 -6.33 9.86 -24.23
CA PRO A 115 -6.07 10.40 -25.57
C PRO A 115 -5.38 9.36 -26.47
N ALA A 116 -5.61 9.46 -27.77
CA ALA A 116 -5.11 8.48 -28.73
C ALA A 116 -3.56 8.34 -28.73
N ASP A 117 -2.86 9.42 -28.40
CA ASP A 117 -1.38 9.49 -28.33
C ASP A 117 -0.82 8.88 -27.03
N VAL A 118 -1.68 8.62 -26.04
CA VAL A 118 -1.32 7.94 -24.79
C VAL A 118 -1.55 6.42 -24.87
N GLY A 119 -2.48 5.98 -25.72
CA GLY A 119 -2.78 4.55 -25.92
C GLY A 119 -1.82 3.91 -26.93
N GLY A 120 -1.05 2.92 -26.45
CA GLY A 120 -0.04 2.18 -27.24
C GLY A 120 -0.57 0.90 -27.90
N ALA A 121 0.30 -0.10 -27.99
CA ALA A 121 0.00 -1.41 -28.53
C ALA A 121 -0.97 -2.22 -27.64
N ALA A 122 -1.41 -3.39 -28.10
CA ALA A 122 -2.24 -4.31 -27.31
C ALA A 122 -1.53 -4.69 -26.00
N GLY A 123 -2.27 -4.64 -24.90
CA GLY A 123 -1.79 -5.05 -23.59
C GLY A 123 -1.76 -6.58 -23.42
N ARG A 124 -1.34 -7.03 -22.23
CA ARG A 124 -1.26 -8.47 -21.93
C ARG A 124 -2.62 -9.15 -21.84
N SER A 125 -3.61 -8.45 -21.33
CA SER A 125 -4.98 -8.96 -21.25
C SER A 125 -5.76 -8.65 -22.54
N PRO A 126 -6.64 -9.56 -23.01
CA PRO A 126 -7.45 -9.31 -24.20
C PRO A 126 -8.26 -8.01 -24.07
N GLY A 127 -8.24 -7.19 -25.12
CA GLY A 127 -9.00 -5.94 -25.17
C GLY A 127 -8.35 -4.76 -24.46
N THR A 128 -7.20 -4.96 -23.79
CA THR A 128 -6.44 -3.87 -23.16
C THR A 128 -5.43 -3.22 -24.13
N ARG A 129 -4.98 -2.03 -23.76
CA ARG A 129 -3.91 -1.29 -24.42
C ARG A 129 -2.94 -0.75 -23.38
N TRP A 130 -1.65 -0.84 -23.67
CA TRP A 130 -0.61 -0.16 -22.88
C TRP A 130 -0.77 1.35 -22.94
N VAL A 131 -0.27 2.05 -21.92
CA VAL A 131 -0.20 3.52 -21.90
C VAL A 131 1.24 4.02 -21.86
N ASP A 132 1.47 5.23 -22.37
CA ASP A 132 2.75 5.91 -22.17
C ASP A 132 2.85 6.41 -20.73
N VAL A 133 3.55 5.68 -19.89
CA VAL A 133 3.69 5.97 -18.45
C VAL A 133 4.42 7.29 -18.16
N ARG A 134 5.06 7.91 -19.15
CA ARG A 134 5.70 9.22 -19.04
C ARG A 134 4.69 10.36 -19.01
N ARG A 135 3.48 10.12 -19.52
CA ARG A 135 2.38 11.11 -19.59
C ARG A 135 1.62 11.22 -18.26
N TRP A 136 2.38 11.49 -17.19
CA TRP A 136 1.81 11.65 -15.86
C TRP A 136 0.73 12.72 -15.78
N ASP A 137 0.88 13.81 -16.53
CA ASP A 137 -0.09 14.89 -16.68
C ASP A 137 -1.49 14.41 -17.06
N VAL A 138 -1.56 13.37 -17.91
CA VAL A 138 -2.81 12.75 -18.36
C VAL A 138 -3.24 11.64 -17.40
N LEU A 139 -2.30 10.80 -16.95
CA LEU A 139 -2.59 9.59 -16.20
C LEU A 139 -2.98 9.88 -14.75
N GLU A 140 -2.37 10.86 -14.09
CA GLU A 140 -2.64 11.15 -12.68
C GLU A 140 -4.13 11.36 -12.37
N PRO A 141 -4.86 12.25 -13.05
CA PRO A 141 -6.29 12.47 -12.74
C PRO A 141 -7.16 11.23 -13.00
N ILE A 142 -6.81 10.40 -13.97
CA ILE A 142 -7.54 9.16 -14.28
C ILE A 142 -7.28 8.13 -13.16
N LEU A 143 -6.01 7.91 -12.82
CA LEU A 143 -5.61 6.98 -11.77
C LEU A 143 -6.11 7.42 -10.39
N ALA A 144 -6.11 8.71 -10.10
CA ALA A 144 -6.66 9.24 -8.86
C ALA A 144 -8.15 8.91 -8.72
N ASP A 145 -8.93 8.98 -9.79
CA ASP A 145 -10.35 8.64 -9.74
C ASP A 145 -10.59 7.14 -9.58
N ARG A 146 -9.78 6.28 -10.23
CA ARG A 146 -9.79 4.83 -10.01
C ARG A 146 -9.47 4.49 -8.54
N LEU A 147 -8.47 5.13 -7.96
CA LEU A 147 -8.09 4.94 -6.56
C LEU A 147 -9.16 5.48 -5.59
N ARG A 148 -9.79 6.62 -5.89
CA ARG A 148 -10.94 7.13 -5.12
C ARG A 148 -12.13 6.19 -5.15
N LEU A 149 -12.40 5.54 -6.30
CA LEU A 149 -13.42 4.50 -6.39
C LEU A 149 -13.12 3.35 -5.43
N CYS A 150 -11.88 2.86 -5.39
CA CYS A 150 -11.45 1.84 -4.45
C CYS A 150 -11.70 2.29 -3.00
N ARG A 151 -11.23 3.46 -2.64
CA ARG A 151 -11.39 4.02 -1.29
C ARG A 151 -12.86 4.18 -0.92
N GLY A 152 -13.67 4.74 -1.82
CA GLY A 152 -15.10 4.96 -1.63
C GLY A 152 -15.91 3.67 -1.46
N LYS A 153 -15.45 2.56 -2.05
CA LYS A 153 -16.05 1.22 -1.86
C LYS A 153 -15.51 0.50 -0.60
N GLY A 154 -14.60 1.10 0.16
CA GLY A 154 -14.12 0.56 1.43
C GLY A 154 -12.91 -0.36 1.32
N PHE A 155 -12.18 -0.33 0.22
CA PHE A 155 -10.87 -0.98 0.14
C PHE A 155 -9.83 -0.21 0.96
N GLY A 156 -8.94 -0.91 1.63
CA GLY A 156 -7.83 -0.34 2.41
C GLY A 156 -6.48 -0.41 1.71
N ALA A 157 -6.42 -1.16 0.60
CA ALA A 157 -5.20 -1.35 -0.16
C ALA A 157 -5.50 -1.46 -1.66
N VAL A 158 -4.49 -1.26 -2.50
CA VAL A 158 -4.57 -1.39 -3.94
C VAL A 158 -3.40 -2.19 -4.49
N ALA A 159 -3.65 -3.17 -5.35
CA ALA A 159 -2.64 -3.85 -6.15
C ALA A 159 -2.55 -3.14 -7.51
N LEU A 160 -1.39 -2.56 -7.79
CA LEU A 160 -1.10 -1.79 -8.99
C LEU A 160 -0.61 -2.74 -10.08
N ALA A 161 -1.50 -3.08 -11.02
CA ALA A 161 -1.24 -4.03 -12.10
C ALA A 161 -0.72 -3.32 -13.36
N ASP A 162 -0.12 -4.11 -14.28
CA ASP A 162 0.48 -3.62 -15.53
C ASP A 162 1.59 -2.58 -15.28
N ALA A 163 2.37 -2.77 -14.23
CA ALA A 163 3.40 -1.86 -13.77
C ALA A 163 4.78 -2.13 -14.39
N ASP A 164 4.85 -2.87 -15.49
CA ASP A 164 6.08 -3.37 -16.14
C ASP A 164 6.12 -3.12 -17.66
N GLY A 165 5.43 -2.05 -18.11
CA GLY A 165 5.31 -1.73 -19.54
C GLY A 165 6.65 -1.67 -20.28
N TYR A 166 7.71 -1.17 -19.65
CA TYR A 166 9.05 -1.08 -20.24
C TYR A 166 9.63 -2.43 -20.70
N ALA A 167 9.16 -3.53 -20.11
CA ALA A 167 9.59 -4.90 -20.46
C ALA A 167 8.75 -5.51 -21.59
N HIS A 168 7.82 -4.74 -22.18
CA HIS A 168 6.87 -5.23 -23.17
C HIS A 168 6.86 -4.34 -24.44
N PRO A 169 6.39 -4.86 -25.58
CA PRO A 169 6.25 -4.08 -26.80
C PRO A 169 5.03 -3.14 -26.72
N THR A 170 5.12 -2.10 -25.90
CA THR A 170 4.02 -1.16 -25.65
C THR A 170 3.72 -0.24 -26.83
N GLY A 171 4.62 -0.12 -27.82
CA GLY A 171 4.57 0.88 -28.88
C GLY A 171 5.22 2.21 -28.48
N PHE A 172 5.75 2.31 -27.28
CA PHE A 172 6.52 3.44 -26.74
C PHE A 172 7.94 2.98 -26.42
N ASP A 173 8.91 3.88 -26.59
CA ASP A 173 10.28 3.65 -26.16
C ASP A 173 10.41 3.99 -24.67
N LEU A 174 9.97 3.05 -23.83
CA LEU A 174 10.03 3.15 -22.38
C LEU A 174 11.26 2.45 -21.84
N ASP A 175 11.97 3.10 -20.96
CA ASP A 175 13.11 2.51 -20.27
C ASP A 175 12.78 2.12 -18.80
N PHE A 176 13.75 1.47 -18.16
CA PHE A 176 13.66 1.04 -16.77
C PHE A 176 13.37 2.21 -15.82
N ASP A 177 14.00 3.37 -16.05
CA ASP A 177 13.86 4.53 -15.18
C ASP A 177 12.51 5.24 -15.39
N ASP A 178 11.96 5.22 -16.58
CA ASP A 178 10.61 5.72 -16.87
C ASP A 178 9.58 4.97 -16.04
N GLN A 179 9.64 3.65 -16.08
CA GLN A 179 8.74 2.79 -15.31
C GLN A 179 8.94 2.97 -13.80
N LEU A 180 10.17 2.99 -13.34
CA LEU A 180 10.49 3.16 -11.92
C LEU A 180 9.93 4.47 -11.37
N ARG A 181 10.09 5.57 -12.11
CA ARG A 181 9.53 6.87 -11.74
C ARG A 181 8.01 6.85 -11.69
N PHE A 182 7.38 6.21 -12.68
CA PHE A 182 5.93 6.06 -12.73
C PHE A 182 5.41 5.25 -11.55
N ASN A 183 5.95 4.07 -11.28
CA ASN A 183 5.53 3.19 -10.21
C ASN A 183 5.61 3.88 -8.85
N ARG A 184 6.67 4.63 -8.58
CA ARG A 184 6.81 5.44 -7.36
C ARG A 184 5.75 6.54 -7.24
N ARG A 185 5.42 7.22 -8.34
CA ARG A 185 4.37 8.25 -8.35
C ARG A 185 3.00 7.67 -8.06
N VAL A 186 2.67 6.53 -8.67
CA VAL A 186 1.38 5.85 -8.41
C VAL A 186 1.29 5.35 -6.97
N ALA A 187 2.37 4.79 -6.42
CA ALA A 187 2.42 4.37 -5.02
C ALA A 187 2.21 5.56 -4.07
N ALA A 188 2.87 6.70 -4.34
CA ALA A 188 2.68 7.93 -3.56
C ALA A 188 1.24 8.48 -3.68
N LEU A 189 0.64 8.42 -4.87
CA LEU A 189 -0.75 8.82 -5.10
C LEU A 189 -1.71 7.93 -4.31
N ALA A 190 -1.51 6.60 -4.30
CA ALA A 190 -2.31 5.68 -3.51
C ALA A 190 -2.24 6.01 -2.00
N ARG A 191 -1.04 6.26 -1.48
CA ARG A 191 -0.85 6.67 -0.06
C ARG A 191 -1.54 7.99 0.26
N SER A 192 -1.51 8.98 -0.64
CA SER A 192 -2.19 10.26 -0.45
C SER A 192 -3.71 10.13 -0.35
N LEU A 193 -4.25 9.03 -0.89
CA LEU A 193 -5.66 8.65 -0.84
C LEU A 193 -5.96 7.61 0.25
N GLU A 194 -5.06 7.42 1.20
CA GLU A 194 -5.17 6.48 2.32
C GLU A 194 -5.35 5.02 1.89
N LEU A 195 -4.71 4.62 0.78
CA LEU A 195 -4.62 3.24 0.31
C LEU A 195 -3.19 2.73 0.45
N SER A 196 -3.01 1.54 1.00
CA SER A 196 -1.72 0.85 1.01
C SER A 196 -1.40 0.33 -0.39
N PRO A 197 -0.30 0.78 -1.04
CA PRO A 197 0.07 0.33 -2.37
C PRO A 197 0.73 -1.05 -2.34
N GLY A 198 0.29 -1.95 -3.22
CA GLY A 198 0.91 -3.23 -3.54
C GLY A 198 1.43 -3.25 -4.97
N LEU A 199 2.60 -3.79 -5.16
CA LEU A 199 3.20 -4.02 -6.48
C LEU A 199 2.69 -5.34 -7.05
N LEU A 200 2.00 -5.33 -8.19
CA LEU A 200 1.62 -6.54 -8.90
C LEU A 200 2.49 -6.69 -10.14
N GLY A 201 3.36 -7.71 -10.12
CA GLY A 201 4.36 -7.93 -11.16
C GLY A 201 5.63 -7.09 -10.99
N ASP A 202 6.23 -6.69 -12.12
CA ASP A 202 7.48 -5.91 -12.22
C ASP A 202 8.63 -6.43 -11.33
N VAL A 203 8.80 -7.74 -11.34
CA VAL A 203 9.81 -8.43 -10.52
C VAL A 203 11.24 -7.88 -10.70
N PRO A 204 11.67 -7.44 -11.91
CA PRO A 204 13.01 -6.88 -12.08
C PRO A 204 13.26 -5.59 -11.28
N GLN A 205 12.22 -4.80 -10.97
CA GLN A 205 12.36 -3.54 -10.22
C GLN A 205 12.10 -3.70 -8.71
N VAL A 206 11.77 -4.91 -8.23
CA VAL A 206 11.39 -5.16 -6.82
C VAL A 206 12.39 -4.58 -5.82
N THR A 207 13.69 -4.76 -6.03
CA THR A 207 14.71 -4.23 -5.11
C THR A 207 14.64 -2.70 -4.95
N ALA A 208 14.35 -2.01 -6.05
CA ALA A 208 14.24 -0.55 -6.07
C ALA A 208 12.88 -0.04 -5.58
N LEU A 209 11.82 -0.85 -5.72
CA LEU A 209 10.43 -0.48 -5.42
C LEU A 209 9.96 -0.96 -4.04
N ALA A 210 10.56 -1.99 -3.46
CA ALA A 210 10.11 -2.53 -2.18
C ALA A 210 10.01 -1.46 -1.06
N PRO A 211 10.85 -0.41 -0.98
CA PRO A 211 10.65 0.68 -0.01
C PRO A 211 9.35 1.47 -0.20
N ASP A 212 8.90 1.61 -1.46
CA ASP A 212 7.74 2.44 -1.82
C ASP A 212 6.40 1.69 -1.75
N PHE A 213 6.41 0.36 -1.60
CA PHE A 213 5.22 -0.48 -1.58
C PHE A 213 5.07 -1.22 -0.25
N ASP A 214 3.84 -1.56 0.14
CA ASP A 214 3.53 -2.21 1.41
C ASP A 214 3.45 -3.73 1.30
N PHE A 215 3.23 -4.25 0.09
CA PHE A 215 3.16 -5.67 -0.22
C PHE A 215 3.46 -5.92 -1.70
N ALA A 216 3.69 -7.18 -2.05
CA ALA A 216 3.78 -7.62 -3.44
C ALA A 216 2.71 -8.65 -3.76
N VAL A 217 2.26 -8.67 -5.02
CA VAL A 217 1.48 -9.75 -5.62
C VAL A 217 2.29 -10.26 -6.80
N ASP A 218 2.57 -11.56 -6.83
CA ASP A 218 3.37 -12.17 -7.90
C ASP A 218 2.67 -13.36 -8.51
N GLU A 219 2.83 -13.48 -9.82
CA GLU A 219 2.32 -14.58 -10.62
C GLU A 219 3.45 -15.49 -11.09
N GLU A 220 3.34 -16.78 -10.76
CA GLU A 220 4.17 -17.84 -11.32
C GLU A 220 5.68 -17.76 -11.00
N CYS A 221 6.05 -17.21 -9.85
CA CYS A 221 7.47 -17.05 -9.50
C CYS A 221 8.22 -18.39 -9.42
N VAL A 222 7.54 -19.49 -9.04
CA VAL A 222 8.18 -20.83 -9.02
C VAL A 222 8.38 -21.32 -10.44
N ARG A 223 7.33 -21.29 -11.27
CA ARG A 223 7.43 -21.66 -12.68
C ARG A 223 8.50 -20.85 -13.43
N LEU A 224 8.62 -19.57 -13.12
CA LEU A 224 9.59 -18.65 -13.73
C LEU A 224 10.96 -18.64 -13.02
N ARG A 225 11.12 -19.40 -11.94
CA ARG A 225 12.35 -19.49 -11.13
C ARG A 225 12.86 -18.13 -10.64
N GLN A 226 11.94 -17.25 -10.18
CA GLN A 226 12.28 -15.89 -9.79
C GLN A 226 11.83 -15.50 -8.38
N CYS A 227 11.29 -16.45 -7.58
CA CYS A 227 10.77 -16.14 -6.23
C CYS A 227 11.79 -15.42 -5.33
N ALA A 228 13.08 -15.76 -5.43
CA ALA A 228 14.12 -15.09 -4.65
C ALA A 228 14.23 -13.56 -4.91
N LYS A 229 13.77 -13.08 -6.07
CA LYS A 229 13.75 -11.65 -6.37
C LYS A 229 12.73 -10.88 -5.54
N LEU A 230 11.75 -11.57 -4.94
CA LEU A 230 10.71 -10.98 -4.09
C LEU A 230 11.15 -10.86 -2.61
N LEU A 231 12.31 -11.41 -2.24
CA LEU A 231 12.85 -11.35 -0.88
C LEU A 231 12.94 -9.94 -0.28
N PRO A 232 13.22 -8.86 -1.04
CA PRO A 232 13.19 -7.51 -0.46
C PRO A 232 11.88 -7.15 0.26
N PHE A 233 10.74 -7.68 -0.18
CA PHE A 233 9.47 -7.55 0.55
C PHE A 233 9.45 -8.43 1.80
N ALA A 234 9.74 -9.72 1.66
CA ALA A 234 9.69 -10.68 2.76
C ALA A 234 10.66 -10.31 3.89
N ASP A 235 11.89 -9.90 3.56
CA ASP A 235 12.90 -9.48 4.51
C ASP A 235 12.53 -8.20 5.26
N ALA A 236 11.79 -7.29 4.58
CA ALA A 236 11.21 -6.12 5.21
C ALA A 236 9.95 -6.41 6.05
N GLY A 237 9.54 -7.68 6.17
CA GLY A 237 8.33 -8.08 6.88
C GLY A 237 7.03 -7.76 6.12
N LYS A 238 7.12 -7.38 4.86
CA LYS A 238 5.98 -7.07 4.00
C LYS A 238 5.44 -8.36 3.36
N PRO A 239 4.11 -8.53 3.23
CA PRO A 239 3.54 -9.73 2.64
C PRO A 239 3.89 -9.86 1.15
N VAL A 240 4.12 -11.10 0.73
CA VAL A 240 4.15 -11.50 -0.67
C VAL A 240 3.01 -12.48 -0.91
N PHE A 241 2.03 -12.07 -1.70
CA PHE A 241 0.91 -12.88 -2.16
C PHE A 241 1.29 -13.49 -3.50
N HIS A 242 1.45 -14.81 -3.52
CA HIS A 242 1.93 -15.53 -4.68
C HIS A 242 0.86 -16.46 -5.24
N VAL A 243 0.77 -16.54 -6.56
CA VAL A 243 -0.14 -17.45 -7.25
C VAL A 243 0.59 -18.26 -8.32
N GLU A 244 0.29 -19.57 -8.37
CA GLU A 244 0.57 -20.44 -9.52
C GLU A 244 -0.73 -20.81 -10.20
N TYR A 245 -0.66 -21.03 -11.52
CA TYR A 245 -1.80 -21.45 -12.32
C TYR A 245 -1.70 -22.91 -12.76
N THR A 246 -0.53 -23.49 -12.63
CA THR A 246 -0.19 -24.87 -13.00
C THR A 246 0.86 -25.42 -12.05
N GLY A 247 1.10 -26.71 -12.09
CA GLY A 247 2.05 -27.38 -11.21
C GLY A 247 1.36 -28.10 -10.06
N ASP A 248 2.15 -28.83 -9.28
CA ASP A 248 1.67 -29.54 -8.10
C ASP A 248 1.76 -28.58 -6.88
N PRO A 249 0.63 -28.33 -6.18
CA PRO A 249 0.64 -27.52 -4.97
C PRO A 249 1.63 -28.01 -3.91
N ASP A 250 1.79 -29.32 -3.74
CA ASP A 250 2.70 -29.87 -2.75
C ASP A 250 4.17 -29.50 -3.05
N GLU A 251 4.54 -29.36 -4.33
CA GLU A 251 5.89 -28.96 -4.74
C GLU A 251 6.12 -27.45 -4.60
N PHE A 252 5.24 -26.61 -5.15
CA PHE A 252 5.48 -25.17 -5.11
C PHE A 252 5.26 -24.56 -3.72
N CYS A 253 4.35 -25.12 -2.92
CA CYS A 253 4.11 -24.67 -1.57
C CYS A 253 5.35 -24.82 -0.68
N VAL A 254 6.08 -25.93 -0.76
CA VAL A 254 7.34 -26.11 -0.03
C VAL A 254 8.33 -25.00 -0.33
N THR A 255 8.47 -24.67 -1.63
CA THR A 255 9.39 -23.61 -2.08
C THR A 255 8.97 -22.25 -1.53
N THR A 256 7.70 -21.87 -1.68
CA THR A 256 7.21 -20.53 -1.34
C THR A 256 7.04 -20.31 0.15
N LEU A 257 6.69 -21.35 0.92
CA LEU A 257 6.70 -21.32 2.38
C LEU A 257 8.11 -21.06 2.93
N GLY A 258 9.13 -21.65 2.29
CA GLY A 258 10.53 -21.37 2.64
C GLY A 258 10.92 -19.88 2.50
N TYR A 259 10.28 -19.17 1.60
CA TYR A 259 10.43 -17.71 1.44
C TYR A 259 9.47 -16.89 2.33
N GLY A 260 8.54 -17.53 3.03
CA GLY A 260 7.53 -16.85 3.85
C GLY A 260 6.41 -16.19 3.03
N PHE A 261 6.11 -16.73 1.83
CA PHE A 261 5.04 -16.21 0.98
C PHE A 261 3.69 -16.84 1.32
N ALA A 262 2.63 -16.07 1.11
CA ALA A 262 1.26 -16.58 1.13
C ALA A 262 0.90 -17.05 -0.30
N SER A 263 0.82 -18.36 -0.50
CA SER A 263 0.70 -18.94 -1.85
C SER A 263 -0.61 -19.69 -2.04
N ILE A 264 -1.15 -19.54 -3.26
CA ILE A 264 -2.38 -20.23 -3.68
C ILE A 264 -2.22 -20.72 -5.13
N GLN A 265 -2.92 -21.77 -5.48
CA GLN A 265 -3.18 -22.11 -6.87
C GLN A 265 -4.51 -21.51 -7.33
N LYS A 266 -4.54 -20.99 -8.53
CA LYS A 266 -5.73 -20.40 -9.15
C LYS A 266 -5.93 -20.92 -10.56
N ARG A 267 -7.16 -20.81 -11.05
CA ARG A 267 -7.41 -20.84 -12.48
C ARG A 267 -7.09 -19.46 -13.08
N ARG A 268 -6.64 -19.42 -14.33
CA ARG A 268 -6.35 -18.14 -15.01
C ARG A 268 -7.57 -17.24 -15.16
N ALA A 269 -8.77 -17.79 -15.04
CA ALA A 269 -10.01 -17.02 -15.01
C ALA A 269 -10.16 -16.17 -13.74
N LEU A 270 -9.36 -16.42 -12.71
CA LEU A 270 -9.44 -15.77 -11.39
C LEU A 270 -10.87 -15.77 -10.84
N ASP A 271 -11.54 -16.92 -10.95
CA ASP A 271 -12.86 -17.20 -10.40
C ASP A 271 -12.78 -17.49 -8.86
N ALA A 272 -13.86 -17.94 -8.25
CA ALA A 272 -13.91 -18.25 -6.82
C ALA A 272 -13.01 -19.44 -6.43
N TRP A 273 -12.70 -20.36 -7.34
CA TRP A 273 -11.89 -21.53 -7.04
C TRP A 273 -10.45 -21.14 -6.63
N ARG A 274 -9.97 -21.75 -5.59
CA ARG A 274 -8.56 -21.71 -5.18
C ARG A 274 -8.15 -23.00 -4.50
N ASP A 275 -6.87 -23.30 -4.52
CA ASP A 275 -6.21 -24.26 -3.65
C ASP A 275 -5.08 -23.52 -2.90
N ALA A 276 -5.13 -23.51 -1.59
CA ALA A 276 -4.23 -22.70 -0.78
C ALA A 276 -3.12 -23.57 -0.19
N CYS A 277 -1.89 -23.08 -0.24
CA CYS A 277 -0.82 -23.68 0.52
C CYS A 277 -1.17 -23.72 2.02
N PRO A 278 -0.73 -24.75 2.77
CA PRO A 278 -0.90 -24.78 4.20
C PRO A 278 -0.31 -23.53 4.85
N ASP A 279 -0.85 -23.15 6.00
CA ASP A 279 -0.32 -22.02 6.75
C ASP A 279 1.16 -22.26 7.07
N ALA A 280 2.02 -21.26 6.82
CA ALA A 280 3.42 -21.37 7.18
C ALA A 280 3.54 -21.59 8.69
N PRO A 281 4.34 -22.55 9.16
CA PRO A 281 4.61 -22.69 10.58
C PRO A 281 5.18 -21.38 11.10
N PRO A 282 4.90 -20.97 12.37
CA PRO A 282 5.49 -19.78 12.94
C PRO A 282 7.01 -19.88 12.78
N ALA A 283 7.63 -18.80 12.31
CA ALA A 283 9.08 -18.75 12.13
C ALA A 283 9.75 -19.21 13.45
N PRO A 284 10.71 -20.13 13.42
CA PRO A 284 11.42 -20.52 14.63
C PRO A 284 11.97 -19.25 15.25
N GLY A 285 11.59 -18.99 16.52
CA GLY A 285 12.02 -17.82 17.25
C GLY A 285 13.53 -17.74 17.12
N ARG A 286 14.06 -16.60 16.71
CA ARG A 286 15.51 -16.35 16.80
C ARG A 286 15.86 -16.60 18.26
N ILE A 287 16.55 -17.70 18.50
CA ILE A 287 17.18 -17.94 19.80
C ILE A 287 18.14 -16.78 19.95
N GLY A 288 17.78 -15.84 20.85
CA GLY A 288 18.70 -14.79 21.22
C GLY A 288 19.97 -15.47 21.71
N THR A 289 21.07 -15.30 21.00
CA THR A 289 22.39 -15.59 21.51
C THR A 289 22.57 -14.63 22.68
N GLY A 290 22.21 -15.09 23.90
CA GLY A 290 22.60 -14.44 25.11
C GLY A 290 24.14 -14.45 25.13
N GLY A 291 24.75 -13.29 25.00
CA GLY A 291 26.12 -13.09 25.31
C GLY A 291 26.26 -13.07 26.83
N ASP A 292 27.05 -13.96 27.33
CA ASP A 292 27.72 -13.86 28.64
C ASP A 292 28.77 -12.74 28.61
#